data_2635d6295ec21a7e1d17de91c021c92c
#
_entry.id   2635d6295ec21a7e1d17de91c021c92c
#
_cell.length_a   1.000
_cell.length_b   1.000
_cell.length_c   1.000
_cell.angle_alpha   90.00
_cell.angle_beta   90.00
_cell.angle_gamma   90.00
#
_symmetry.space_group_name_H-M   'P 1'
#
loop_
_entity.id
_entity.type
_entity.pdbx_description
1 polymer ?
#
loop_
_entity_poly.entity_id
_entity_poly.type
_entity_poly.pdbx_seq_one_letter_code
_entity_poly.pdbx_strand_id
1 'polypeptide(L)'
;MSILAIIPARGGSKGIPRKNIKPLASKPLIGWTIEAAKQSSCLDRIIVSTEDEEIASVARNLGADVPFMRPTELAADDTPAIDPVLHAISHLPDCDWVLLLQPTSPLRSAEDIDGIWQFCQERGALSAVSVCEV
;
A
#
# COMPACT_ATOMS: atom_id res chain seq x y z
N MET A 1 -0.92 -13.20 14.69
CA MET A 1 -0.03 -13.05 13.51
C MET A 1 0.04 -11.60 13.10
N SER A 2 1.23 -11.13 12.80
CA SER A 2 1.41 -9.73 12.42
C SER A 2 1.22 -9.54 10.91
N ILE A 3 0.43 -8.54 10.54
CA ILE A 3 0.13 -8.21 9.15
C ILE A 3 0.65 -6.81 8.86
N LEU A 4 1.58 -6.71 7.90
CA LEU A 4 2.13 -5.45 7.43
C LEU A 4 1.43 -5.06 6.13
N ALA A 5 0.77 -3.90 6.14
CA ALA A 5 0.24 -3.32 4.90
C ALA A 5 1.30 -2.46 4.24
N ILE A 6 1.52 -2.68 2.96
CA ILE A 6 2.47 -1.91 2.15
C ILE A 6 1.68 -1.18 1.06
N ILE A 7 1.80 0.14 1.06
CA ILE A 7 1.19 1.00 0.04
C ILE A 7 2.32 1.53 -0.84
N PRO A 8 2.53 0.99 -2.05
CA PRO A 8 3.57 1.48 -2.93
C PRO A 8 3.10 2.74 -3.65
N ALA A 9 3.92 3.79 -3.63
CA ALA A 9 3.55 5.08 -4.20
C ALA A 9 4.77 5.79 -4.77
N ARG A 10 5.08 5.54 -6.04
CA ARG A 10 6.20 6.22 -6.69
C ARG A 10 5.81 7.63 -7.16
N GLY A 11 6.79 8.53 -7.22
CA GLY A 11 6.58 9.90 -7.66
C GLY A 11 6.44 10.04 -9.17
N GLY A 12 7.24 9.28 -9.93
CA GLY A 12 7.24 9.35 -11.38
C GLY A 12 6.24 8.41 -12.02
N SER A 13 4.96 8.79 -12.08
CA SER A 13 3.94 7.97 -12.73
C SER A 13 3.80 8.32 -14.21
N LYS A 14 3.57 7.29 -15.05
CA LYS A 14 3.19 7.48 -16.45
C LYS A 14 1.76 8.00 -16.52
N GLY A 15 1.49 8.86 -17.51
CA GLY A 15 0.16 9.38 -17.77
C GLY A 15 -0.19 10.56 -16.89
N ILE A 16 -0.65 10.33 -15.67
CA ILE A 16 -1.08 11.41 -14.78
C ILE A 16 0.09 11.83 -13.89
N PRO A 17 0.65 13.06 -14.07
CA PRO A 17 1.74 13.53 -13.20
C PRO A 17 1.33 13.57 -11.73
N ARG A 18 2.21 13.11 -10.84
CA ARG A 18 1.99 13.13 -9.40
C ARG A 18 0.69 12.43 -8.99
N LYS A 19 0.36 11.33 -9.67
CA LYS A 19 -0.92 10.62 -9.54
C LYS A 19 -1.26 10.28 -8.07
N ASN A 20 -0.30 9.80 -7.31
CA ASN A 20 -0.55 9.32 -5.96
C ASN A 20 -0.97 10.41 -4.97
N ILE A 21 -0.61 11.66 -5.22
CA ILE A 21 -1.02 12.78 -4.37
C ILE A 21 -1.96 13.75 -5.07
N LYS A 22 -2.38 13.43 -6.29
CA LYS A 22 -3.37 14.24 -7.01
C LYS A 22 -4.72 14.12 -6.31
N PRO A 23 -5.43 15.25 -6.07
CA PRO A 23 -6.72 15.19 -5.41
C PRO A 23 -7.77 14.39 -6.19
N LEU A 24 -8.48 13.53 -5.49
CA LEU A 24 -9.65 12.82 -5.98
C LEU A 24 -10.75 13.03 -4.94
N ALA A 25 -11.82 13.74 -5.30
CA ALA A 25 -12.91 14.07 -4.37
C ALA A 25 -12.39 14.69 -3.05
N SER A 26 -11.59 15.75 -3.18
CA SER A 26 -11.04 16.57 -2.09
C SER A 26 -9.95 15.94 -1.23
N LYS A 27 -9.46 14.75 -1.58
CA LYS A 27 -8.42 14.03 -0.83
C LYS A 27 -7.37 13.52 -1.81
N PRO A 28 -6.06 13.55 -1.47
CA PRO A 28 -5.05 12.92 -2.33
C PRO A 28 -5.39 11.46 -2.61
N LEU A 29 -5.09 10.97 -3.81
CA LEU A 29 -5.43 9.59 -4.19
C LEU A 29 -4.98 8.58 -3.14
N ILE A 30 -3.73 8.69 -2.67
CA ILE A 30 -3.18 7.80 -1.64
C ILE A 30 -3.95 7.88 -0.32
N GLY A 31 -4.60 9.00 -0.05
CA GLY A 31 -5.35 9.23 1.18
C GLY A 31 -6.52 8.27 1.37
N TRP A 32 -7.18 7.89 0.28
CA TRP A 32 -8.28 6.94 0.33
C TRP A 32 -7.81 5.56 0.81
N THR A 33 -6.65 5.12 0.31
CA THR A 33 -6.07 3.84 0.72
C THR A 33 -5.56 3.87 2.16
N ILE A 34 -4.89 4.95 2.56
CA ILE A 34 -4.41 5.09 3.94
C ILE A 34 -5.58 5.09 4.92
N GLU A 35 -6.65 5.83 4.60
CA GLU A 35 -7.83 5.89 5.46
C GLU A 35 -8.49 4.51 5.61
N ALA A 36 -8.69 3.80 4.50
CA ALA A 36 -9.25 2.45 4.54
C ALA A 36 -8.39 1.51 5.38
N ALA A 37 -7.07 1.57 5.22
CA ALA A 37 -6.14 0.76 5.99
C ALA A 37 -6.21 1.07 7.49
N LYS A 38 -6.30 2.35 7.85
CA LYS A 38 -6.40 2.77 9.25
C LYS A 38 -7.69 2.30 9.92
N GLN A 39 -8.76 2.12 9.16
CA GLN A 39 -10.04 1.63 9.66
C GLN A 39 -10.11 0.11 9.72
N SER A 40 -9.16 -0.59 9.10
CA SER A 40 -9.10 -2.04 9.14
C SER A 40 -8.77 -2.55 10.53
N SER A 41 -9.39 -3.66 10.93
CA SER A 41 -9.15 -4.27 12.23
C SER A 41 -8.03 -5.31 12.23
N CYS A 42 -7.57 -5.74 11.06
CA CYS A 42 -6.59 -6.84 10.96
C CYS A 42 -5.15 -6.38 10.79
N LEU A 43 -4.91 -5.11 10.46
CA LEU A 43 -3.56 -4.62 10.16
C LEU A 43 -2.83 -4.17 11.42
N ASP A 44 -1.59 -4.64 11.58
CA ASP A 44 -0.74 -4.27 12.70
C ASP A 44 0.11 -3.04 12.41
N ARG A 45 0.47 -2.86 11.13
CA ARG A 45 1.28 -1.72 10.71
C ARG A 45 0.96 -1.35 9.28
N ILE A 46 0.98 -0.05 8.98
CA ILE A 46 0.70 0.49 7.65
C ILE A 46 1.88 1.35 7.25
N ILE A 47 2.55 0.97 6.17
CA ILE A 47 3.67 1.75 5.64
C ILE A 47 3.41 2.18 4.20
N VAL A 48 4.01 3.30 3.82
CA VAL A 48 4.07 3.75 2.44
C VAL A 48 5.51 3.60 1.96
N SER A 49 5.69 2.95 0.82
CA SER A 49 6.99 2.80 0.16
C SER A 49 7.07 3.78 -0.99
N THR A 50 7.95 4.76 -0.90
CA THR A 50 8.11 5.79 -1.91
C THR A 50 9.56 6.27 -1.99
N GLU A 51 9.98 6.74 -3.18
CA GLU A 51 11.27 7.41 -3.40
C GLU A 51 11.12 8.94 -3.31
N ASP A 52 9.90 9.43 -3.14
CA ASP A 52 9.54 10.84 -3.28
C ASP A 52 9.25 11.49 -1.93
N GLU A 53 9.96 12.56 -1.60
CA GLU A 53 9.85 13.23 -0.30
C GLU A 53 8.49 13.89 -0.09
N GLU A 54 7.87 14.41 -1.15
CA GLU A 54 6.54 15.03 -1.04
C GLU A 54 5.48 13.98 -0.74
N ILE A 55 5.52 12.84 -1.41
CA ILE A 55 4.61 11.73 -1.12
C ILE A 55 4.83 11.23 0.30
N ALA A 56 6.08 11.09 0.73
CA ALA A 56 6.40 10.67 2.10
C ALA A 56 5.79 11.64 3.13
N SER A 57 5.91 12.94 2.89
CA SER A 57 5.34 13.97 3.77
C SER A 57 3.82 13.90 3.83
N VAL A 58 3.15 13.75 2.68
CA VAL A 58 1.70 13.60 2.61
C VAL A 58 1.25 12.35 3.36
N ALA A 59 1.95 11.24 3.15
CA ALA A 59 1.61 9.97 3.80
C ALA A 59 1.72 10.06 5.32
N ARG A 60 2.79 10.67 5.84
CA ARG A 60 2.98 10.87 7.28
C ARG A 60 1.87 11.74 7.86
N ASN A 61 1.50 12.82 7.17
CA ASN A 61 0.42 13.70 7.60
C ASN A 61 -0.93 12.99 7.65
N LEU A 62 -1.12 11.97 6.83
CA LEU A 62 -2.34 11.16 6.81
C LEU A 62 -2.31 10.00 7.81
N GLY A 63 -1.21 9.85 8.54
CA GLY A 63 -1.09 8.85 9.59
C GLY A 63 -0.48 7.52 9.20
N ALA A 64 0.13 7.43 8.02
CA ALA A 64 0.90 6.26 7.63
C ALA A 64 2.36 6.40 8.04
N ASP A 65 3.04 5.28 8.18
CA ASP A 65 4.47 5.21 8.45
C ASP A 65 5.27 5.26 7.15
N VAL A 66 6.40 5.97 7.17
CA VAL A 66 7.38 5.92 6.08
C VAL A 66 8.75 5.66 6.72
N PRO A 67 9.03 4.39 7.08
CA PRO A 67 10.22 4.07 7.89
C PRO A 67 11.52 4.09 7.10
N PHE A 68 11.45 4.14 5.77
CA PHE A 68 12.61 4.20 4.88
C PHE A 68 12.19 4.87 3.57
N MET A 69 13.17 5.35 2.81
CA MET A 69 12.94 5.83 1.45
C MET A 69 13.32 4.72 0.47
N ARG A 70 12.45 4.48 -0.52
CA ARG A 70 12.73 3.47 -1.55
C ARG A 70 13.85 3.99 -2.47
N PRO A 71 14.84 3.15 -2.80
CA PRO A 71 15.84 3.54 -3.80
C PRO A 71 15.19 3.89 -5.15
N THR A 72 15.70 4.90 -5.82
CA THR A 72 15.15 5.38 -7.10
C THR A 72 15.12 4.27 -8.16
N GLU A 73 16.10 3.36 -8.14
CA GLU A 73 16.15 2.21 -9.07
C GLU A 73 14.96 1.27 -8.91
N LEU A 74 14.31 1.28 -7.74
CA LEU A 74 13.11 0.48 -7.47
C LEU A 74 11.82 1.25 -7.69
N ALA A 75 11.90 2.43 -8.30
CA ALA A 75 10.74 3.28 -8.60
C ALA A 75 10.62 3.58 -10.10
N ALA A 76 11.35 2.87 -10.95
CA ALA A 76 11.31 3.03 -12.39
C ALA A 76 10.02 2.45 -12.98
N ASP A 77 9.69 2.88 -14.20
CA ASP A 77 8.49 2.41 -14.91
C ASP A 77 8.49 0.90 -15.14
N ASP A 78 9.67 0.31 -15.30
CA ASP A 78 9.85 -1.13 -15.57
C ASP A 78 10.16 -1.94 -14.30
N THR A 79 10.11 -1.33 -13.12
CA THR A 79 10.34 -2.05 -11.86
C THR A 79 9.19 -3.04 -11.63
N PRO A 80 9.49 -4.36 -11.48
CA PRO A 80 8.45 -5.33 -11.14
C PRO A 80 7.75 -4.97 -9.82
N ALA A 81 6.45 -5.19 -9.74
CA ALA A 81 5.65 -4.81 -8.56
C ALA A 81 6.11 -5.51 -7.27
N ILE A 82 6.74 -6.67 -7.39
CA ILE A 82 7.23 -7.42 -6.23
C ILE A 82 8.49 -6.79 -5.61
N ASP A 83 9.30 -6.07 -6.38
CA ASP A 83 10.58 -5.54 -5.90
C ASP A 83 10.43 -4.55 -4.74
N PRO A 84 9.51 -3.57 -4.79
CA PRO A 84 9.26 -2.72 -3.62
C PRO A 84 8.79 -3.48 -2.39
N VAL A 85 8.03 -4.56 -2.59
CA VAL A 85 7.57 -5.40 -1.49
C VAL A 85 8.74 -6.12 -0.83
N LEU A 86 9.62 -6.73 -1.62
CA LEU A 86 10.81 -7.40 -1.10
C LEU A 86 11.75 -6.43 -0.39
N HIS A 87 11.91 -5.23 -0.92
CA HIS A 87 12.69 -4.17 -0.29
C HIS A 87 12.11 -3.81 1.09
N ALA A 88 10.79 -3.63 1.17
CA ALA A 88 10.13 -3.32 2.44
C ALA A 88 10.30 -4.44 3.46
N ILE A 89 10.14 -5.69 3.04
CA ILE A 89 10.31 -6.85 3.92
C ILE A 89 11.73 -6.93 4.46
N SER A 90 12.73 -6.57 3.65
CA SER A 90 14.13 -6.57 4.10
C SER A 90 14.40 -5.59 5.25
N HIS A 91 13.62 -4.51 5.32
CA HIS A 91 13.71 -3.53 6.40
C HIS A 91 12.81 -3.86 7.60
N LEU A 92 11.76 -4.66 7.38
CA LEU A 92 10.74 -4.97 8.38
C LEU A 92 10.49 -6.49 8.40
N PRO A 93 11.49 -7.30 8.83
CA PRO A 93 11.41 -8.76 8.70
C PRO A 93 10.46 -9.44 9.69
N ASP A 94 9.94 -8.73 10.68
CA ASP A 94 9.15 -9.33 11.77
C ASP A 94 7.67 -9.47 11.44
N CYS A 95 7.26 -9.26 10.20
CA CYS A 95 5.88 -9.49 9.79
C CYS A 95 5.67 -10.94 9.34
N ASP A 96 4.50 -11.49 9.67
CA ASP A 96 4.10 -12.83 9.24
C ASP A 96 3.40 -12.81 7.89
N TRP A 97 2.65 -11.75 7.63
CA TRP A 97 1.89 -11.55 6.40
C TRP A 97 2.11 -10.16 5.85
N VAL A 98 2.05 -10.06 4.53
CA VAL A 98 2.11 -8.78 3.83
C VAL A 98 0.82 -8.59 3.04
N LEU A 99 0.23 -7.42 3.17
CA LEU A 99 -0.91 -7.00 2.36
C LEU A 99 -0.49 -5.84 1.46
N LEU A 100 -0.56 -6.06 0.15
CA LEU A 100 -0.23 -5.02 -0.83
C LEU A 100 -1.48 -4.22 -1.16
N LEU A 101 -1.45 -2.92 -0.90
CA LEU A 101 -2.56 -2.01 -1.15
C LEU A 101 -2.17 -0.94 -2.16
N GLN A 102 -2.55 -1.11 -3.40
CA GLN A 102 -2.21 -0.14 -4.44
C GLN A 102 -3.13 1.09 -4.36
N PRO A 103 -2.57 2.33 -4.41
CA PRO A 103 -3.38 3.55 -4.36
C PRO A 103 -4.39 3.69 -5.50
N THR A 104 -4.18 3.00 -6.61
CA THR A 104 -5.06 3.03 -7.77
C THR A 104 -6.39 2.30 -7.57
N SER A 105 -6.64 1.77 -6.38
CA SER A 105 -7.91 1.18 -6.00
C SER A 105 -8.55 1.98 -4.85
N PRO A 106 -8.94 3.25 -5.10
CA PRO A 106 -9.39 4.15 -4.01
C PRO A 106 -10.77 3.79 -3.44
N LEU A 107 -11.54 2.96 -4.13
CA LEU A 107 -12.86 2.54 -3.65
C LEU A 107 -12.82 1.34 -2.71
N ARG A 108 -11.64 0.78 -2.45
CA ARG A 108 -11.46 -0.30 -1.50
C ARG A 108 -11.81 0.19 -0.09
N SER A 109 -12.61 -0.58 0.63
CA SER A 109 -13.02 -0.24 2.00
C SER A 109 -12.22 -1.04 3.03
N ALA A 110 -12.35 -0.65 4.31
CA ALA A 110 -11.79 -1.42 5.41
C ALA A 110 -12.41 -2.83 5.46
N GLU A 111 -13.69 -2.95 5.17
CA GLU A 111 -14.38 -4.24 5.10
C GLU A 111 -13.78 -5.15 4.02
N ASP A 112 -13.39 -4.58 2.88
CA ASP A 112 -12.72 -5.35 1.82
C ASP A 112 -11.37 -5.89 2.31
N ILE A 113 -10.62 -5.08 3.04
CA ILE A 113 -9.32 -5.48 3.60
C ILE A 113 -9.49 -6.60 4.62
N ASP A 114 -10.39 -6.42 5.57
CA ASP A 114 -10.64 -7.41 6.61
C ASP A 114 -11.24 -8.69 6.01
N GLY A 115 -12.07 -8.56 4.98
CA GLY A 115 -12.71 -9.66 4.29
C GLY A 115 -11.73 -10.58 3.57
N ILE A 116 -10.73 -10.03 2.88
CA ILE A 116 -9.73 -10.87 2.20
C ILE A 116 -8.86 -11.62 3.22
N TRP A 117 -8.55 -10.99 4.34
CA TRP A 117 -7.82 -11.66 5.43
C TRP A 117 -8.64 -12.80 6.02
N GLN A 118 -9.90 -12.56 6.33
CA GLN A 118 -10.80 -13.59 6.85
C GLN A 118 -10.93 -14.76 5.86
N PHE A 119 -11.10 -14.47 4.58
CA PHE A 119 -11.16 -15.48 3.52
C PHE A 119 -9.89 -16.33 3.51
N CYS A 120 -8.74 -15.69 3.61
CA CYS A 120 -7.44 -16.38 3.64
C CYS A 120 -7.34 -17.36 4.82
N GLN A 121 -7.76 -16.91 6.00
CA GLN A 121 -7.75 -17.74 7.20
C GLN A 121 -8.71 -18.92 7.11
N GLU A 122 -9.93 -18.69 6.64
CA GLU A 122 -10.96 -19.72 6.51
C GLU A 122 -10.56 -20.82 5.53
N ARG A 123 -9.82 -20.44 4.48
CA ARG A 123 -9.37 -21.38 3.45
C ARG A 123 -8.02 -22.00 3.75
N GLY A 124 -7.31 -21.54 4.79
CA GLY A 124 -5.94 -21.93 5.05
C GLY A 124 -5.00 -21.60 3.90
N ALA A 125 -5.29 -20.52 3.16
CA ALA A 125 -4.53 -20.13 1.97
C ALA A 125 -3.22 -19.45 2.37
N LEU A 126 -2.17 -19.68 1.57
CA LEU A 126 -0.87 -19.00 1.74
C LEU A 126 -0.84 -17.64 1.06
N SER A 127 -1.73 -17.42 0.12
CA SER A 127 -1.87 -16.12 -0.56
C SER A 127 -3.29 -15.98 -1.10
N ALA A 128 -3.71 -14.74 -1.32
CA ALA A 128 -4.99 -14.44 -1.93
C ALA A 128 -4.90 -13.11 -2.68
N VAL A 129 -5.72 -12.96 -3.71
CA VAL A 129 -5.82 -11.71 -4.46
C VAL A 129 -7.29 -11.41 -4.71
N SER A 130 -7.67 -10.14 -4.57
CA SER A 130 -9.02 -9.70 -4.89
C SER A 130 -9.11 -9.38 -6.38
N VAL A 131 -10.20 -9.80 -6.99
CA VAL A 131 -10.48 -9.57 -8.41
C VAL A 131 -11.91 -9.11 -8.57
N CYS A 132 -12.20 -8.53 -9.74
CA CYS A 132 -13.58 -8.18 -10.09
C CYS A 132 -13.88 -8.73 -11.49
N GLU A 133 -15.17 -8.93 -11.77
CA GLU A 133 -15.61 -9.26 -13.11
C GLU A 133 -15.41 -8.06 -14.05
N VAL A 134 -15.08 -8.33 -15.29
CA VAL A 134 -14.85 -7.31 -16.32
C VAL A 134 -16.08 -7.17 -17.19
#